data_bed5dbd4db0056b8fb36327b22413861
#
_entry.id   bed5dbd4db0056b8fb36327b22413861
#
_cell.length_a   1.000
_cell.length_b   1.000
_cell.length_c   1.000
_cell.angle_alpha   90.00
_cell.angle_beta   90.00
_cell.angle_gamma   90.00
#
_symmetry.space_group_name_H-M   'P 1'
#
loop_
_entity.id
_entity.type
_entity.pdbx_description
1 polymer ?
#
loop_
_entity_poly.entity_id
_entity_poly.type
_entity_poly.pdbx_seq_one_letter_code
_entity_poly.pdbx_strand_id
1 'polypeptide(L)'
;MLRINRLRIEIKTANESNGGVYGFDERFSSRLTFIASLSNTAGKSSVIEAILYCLGFEEIIGGRNEKVLTSVYKSIIHDGEQDWNVLESGMYLEISNGNETVTIYRAAKLESRDSRLVTVYYGDFDSIGSQSTQPEDMYLHDGGAASNEKGFHSFLESFLHIQLPLVQTNGNDQKLYLQVIFSGLFIEQKHGWADIFSGMPYFGIRDAKKRVVEFLLGLDTFKNEREKNRLKTTGNAIIREWKGVFNDINRNVTRESCSISGLPMQPKIMNSNDFKAISVTTIDKKSLENVISELQDEHDSIKCLKPRNIDNFENLNKELQTISETILSFEQKESECLDQINVSRSAVAQAERSLEVVIRDLRNNKDAAKLQSMGSTIGCQISRNICPTCNQPIEDSLLHLGKDIPIMSIEENIRRKRILSISQPWIPLTVSSI
;
A
#
# COMPACT_ATOMS: atom_id res chain seq x y z
N MET A 1 3.38 14.72 -18.30
CA MET A 1 4.82 14.57 -18.69
C MET A 1 5.65 15.54 -17.86
N LEU A 2 6.73 15.09 -17.19
CA LEU A 2 7.59 15.97 -16.39
C LEU A 2 8.32 16.98 -17.29
N ARG A 3 8.23 18.25 -16.93
CA ARG A 3 9.02 19.34 -17.53
C ARG A 3 9.77 20.08 -16.42
N ILE A 4 11.02 20.42 -16.69
CA ILE A 4 11.84 21.25 -15.83
C ILE A 4 11.77 22.65 -16.40
N ASN A 5 11.25 23.60 -15.62
CA ASN A 5 11.04 24.98 -16.08
C ASN A 5 12.17 25.90 -15.65
N ARG A 6 12.64 25.79 -14.39
CA ARG A 6 13.68 26.66 -13.83
C ARG A 6 14.45 25.93 -12.76
N LEU A 7 15.73 26.17 -12.68
CA LEU A 7 16.58 25.79 -11.56
C LEU A 7 17.24 27.02 -10.97
N ARG A 8 17.10 27.19 -9.66
CA ARG A 8 17.83 28.18 -8.89
C ARG A 8 18.63 27.49 -7.79
N ILE A 9 19.93 27.81 -7.78
CA ILE A 9 20.87 27.30 -6.78
C ILE A 9 21.36 28.53 -6.01
N GLU A 10 21.31 28.46 -4.69
CA GLU A 10 21.80 29.49 -3.79
C GLU A 10 22.85 28.91 -2.85
N ILE A 11 24.03 29.52 -2.81
CA ILE A 11 25.13 29.11 -1.96
C ILE A 11 25.63 30.37 -1.25
N LYS A 12 25.53 30.37 0.07
CA LYS A 12 26.05 31.44 0.91
C LYS A 12 27.43 31.06 1.43
N THR A 13 28.34 31.99 1.36
CA THR A 13 29.72 31.82 1.79
C THR A 13 30.14 32.91 2.79
N ALA A 14 31.32 32.78 3.36
CA ALA A 14 31.90 33.80 4.21
C ALA A 14 32.55 34.97 3.44
N ASN A 15 32.34 35.05 2.09
CA ASN A 15 32.89 36.13 1.26
C ASN A 15 32.07 37.42 1.42
N GLU A 16 32.64 38.41 2.10
CA GLU A 16 31.99 39.72 2.28
C GLU A 16 32.01 40.58 1.05
N SER A 17 32.98 40.40 0.13
CA SER A 17 33.23 41.26 -1.03
C SER A 17 32.13 41.21 -2.10
N ASN A 18 31.44 40.08 -2.26
CA ASN A 18 30.34 39.85 -3.20
C ASN A 18 28.97 39.64 -2.51
N GLY A 19 28.83 40.14 -1.26
CA GLY A 19 27.61 39.84 -0.47
C GLY A 19 27.44 38.38 -0.13
N GLY A 20 28.48 37.54 -0.33
CA GLY A 20 28.55 36.15 0.10
C GLY A 20 27.66 35.17 -0.65
N VAL A 21 27.00 35.56 -1.74
CA VAL A 21 26.03 34.70 -2.46
C VAL A 21 26.59 34.30 -3.83
N TYR A 22 26.70 33.02 -4.05
CA TYR A 22 26.98 32.37 -5.33
C TYR A 22 25.78 31.51 -5.76
N GLY A 23 25.66 31.26 -7.07
CA GLY A 23 24.58 30.43 -7.52
C GLY A 23 24.37 30.34 -9.01
N PHE A 24 23.23 29.82 -9.36
CA PHE A 24 22.75 29.63 -10.72
C PHE A 24 21.26 29.89 -10.72
N ASP A 25 20.74 30.67 -11.66
CA ASP A 25 19.29 30.91 -11.77
C ASP A 25 18.92 31.04 -13.25
N GLU A 26 18.45 29.95 -13.85
CA GLU A 26 18.12 29.88 -15.25
C GLU A 26 16.81 29.13 -15.53
N ARG A 27 16.09 29.64 -16.53
CA ARG A 27 14.90 29.01 -17.07
C ARG A 27 15.27 28.07 -18.23
N PHE A 28 14.66 26.88 -18.22
CA PHE A 28 14.91 25.90 -19.27
C PHE A 28 13.89 26.00 -20.41
N SER A 29 14.36 25.74 -21.62
CA SER A 29 13.50 25.66 -22.80
C SER A 29 12.53 24.50 -22.72
N SER A 30 11.35 24.66 -23.28
CA SER A 30 10.34 23.57 -23.34
C SER A 30 10.73 22.40 -24.24
N ARG A 31 11.76 22.56 -25.09
CA ARG A 31 12.20 21.52 -26.04
C ARG A 31 13.59 21.01 -25.73
N LEU A 32 14.60 21.86 -25.89
CA LEU A 32 16.01 21.51 -25.78
C LEU A 32 16.76 22.62 -25.07
N THR A 33 17.53 22.28 -24.06
CA THR A 33 18.41 23.22 -23.36
C THR A 33 19.83 22.68 -23.41
N PHE A 34 20.78 23.56 -23.79
CA PHE A 34 22.20 23.29 -23.75
C PHE A 34 22.86 24.03 -22.59
N ILE A 35 23.56 23.28 -21.75
CA ILE A 35 24.41 23.83 -20.69
C ILE A 35 25.83 23.71 -21.16
N ALA A 36 26.40 24.80 -21.65
CA ALA A 36 27.73 24.84 -22.24
C ALA A 36 28.65 25.79 -21.50
N SER A 37 29.94 25.50 -21.49
CA SER A 37 30.99 26.36 -20.97
C SER A 37 32.29 26.04 -21.69
N LEU A 38 33.14 27.04 -21.83
CA LEU A 38 34.51 26.90 -22.38
C LEU A 38 35.46 26.19 -21.41
N SER A 39 35.13 26.18 -20.09
CA SER A 39 35.92 25.52 -19.05
C SER A 39 35.32 24.21 -18.64
N ASN A 40 36.15 23.19 -18.41
CA ASN A 40 35.71 21.90 -17.86
C ASN A 40 35.33 21.97 -16.38
N THR A 41 35.80 23.00 -15.66
CA THR A 41 35.54 23.18 -14.21
C THR A 41 34.39 24.13 -13.90
N ALA A 42 33.63 24.58 -14.90
CA ALA A 42 32.58 25.60 -14.76
C ALA A 42 31.25 25.10 -14.15
N GLY A 43 31.21 23.94 -13.48
CA GLY A 43 30.05 23.51 -12.75
C GLY A 43 28.91 22.93 -13.59
N LYS A 44 29.09 22.56 -14.87
CA LYS A 44 28.05 21.98 -15.73
C LYS A 44 27.40 20.73 -15.11
N SER A 45 28.22 19.83 -14.56
CA SER A 45 27.71 18.61 -13.88
C SER A 45 26.95 18.95 -12.62
N SER A 46 27.35 19.98 -11.88
CA SER A 46 26.68 20.41 -10.65
C SER A 46 25.24 20.86 -10.91
N VAL A 47 24.97 21.49 -12.06
CA VAL A 47 23.60 21.87 -12.46
C VAL A 47 22.72 20.61 -12.62
N ILE A 48 23.22 19.56 -13.26
CA ILE A 48 22.50 18.31 -13.43
C ILE A 48 22.34 17.57 -12.11
N GLU A 49 23.39 17.55 -11.27
CA GLU A 49 23.33 16.99 -9.90
C GLU A 49 22.24 17.68 -9.06
N ALA A 50 22.12 19.01 -9.16
CA ALA A 50 21.09 19.77 -8.45
C ALA A 50 19.67 19.38 -8.87
N ILE A 51 19.44 19.16 -10.17
CA ILE A 51 18.14 18.69 -10.69
C ILE A 51 17.80 17.31 -10.09
N LEU A 52 18.73 16.35 -10.17
CA LEU A 52 18.53 15.01 -9.64
C LEU A 52 18.32 15.03 -8.11
N TYR A 53 19.07 15.88 -7.43
CA TYR A 53 18.96 16.06 -6.00
C TYR A 53 17.58 16.58 -5.60
N CYS A 54 17.08 17.65 -6.24
CA CYS A 54 15.74 18.18 -5.96
C CYS A 54 14.64 17.15 -6.20
N LEU A 55 14.79 16.28 -7.19
CA LEU A 55 13.84 15.22 -7.50
C LEU A 55 13.98 13.97 -6.60
N GLY A 56 15.02 13.91 -5.76
CA GLY A 56 15.31 12.74 -4.95
C GLY A 56 15.82 11.54 -5.75
N PHE A 57 16.48 11.81 -6.88
CA PHE A 57 17.02 10.80 -7.80
C PHE A 57 18.54 10.70 -7.75
N GLU A 58 19.17 11.26 -6.74
CA GLU A 58 20.63 11.27 -6.59
C GLU A 58 21.24 9.86 -6.50
N GLU A 59 20.47 8.84 -6.18
CA GLU A 59 20.92 7.45 -6.19
C GLU A 59 21.37 7.01 -7.60
N ILE A 60 20.86 7.64 -8.66
CA ILE A 60 21.26 7.37 -10.06
C ILE A 60 22.74 7.74 -10.29
N ILE A 61 23.25 8.72 -9.57
CA ILE A 61 24.66 9.17 -9.66
C ILE A 61 25.55 8.60 -8.56
N GLY A 62 25.08 7.57 -7.87
CA GLY A 62 25.92 6.70 -7.03
C GLY A 62 25.91 6.98 -5.54
N GLY A 63 24.93 7.65 -4.99
CA GLY A 63 24.82 7.87 -3.55
C GLY A 63 23.47 8.37 -3.08
N ARG A 64 23.39 8.73 -1.80
CA ARG A 64 22.16 9.23 -1.17
C ARG A 64 22.40 10.56 -0.49
N ASN A 65 21.38 11.43 -0.51
CA ASN A 65 21.37 12.72 0.13
C ASN A 65 22.52 13.63 -0.37
N GLU A 66 22.90 14.63 0.42
CA GLU A 66 23.94 15.60 0.13
C GLU A 66 25.33 14.99 -0.12
N LYS A 67 25.57 13.73 0.27
CA LYS A 67 26.86 13.06 0.12
C LYS A 67 27.31 12.93 -1.33
N VAL A 68 26.35 12.83 -2.25
CA VAL A 68 26.58 12.71 -3.69
C VAL A 68 27.02 14.03 -4.31
N LEU A 69 26.53 15.13 -3.77
CA LEU A 69 26.76 16.46 -4.33
C LEU A 69 28.25 16.81 -4.32
N THR A 70 28.66 17.56 -5.32
CA THR A 70 30.02 18.13 -5.40
C THR A 70 30.34 19.02 -4.21
N SER A 71 31.63 19.25 -3.95
CA SER A 71 32.13 20.08 -2.84
C SER A 71 31.58 21.49 -2.83
N VAL A 72 31.21 22.01 -3.99
CA VAL A 72 30.62 23.35 -4.18
C VAL A 72 29.38 23.59 -3.35
N TYR A 73 28.59 22.54 -3.07
CA TYR A 73 27.37 22.65 -2.25
C TYR A 73 27.60 22.44 -0.76
N LYS A 74 28.76 21.89 -0.37
CA LYS A 74 28.96 21.41 1.01
C LYS A 74 30.09 22.09 1.75
N SER A 75 31.18 22.38 1.04
CA SER A 75 32.43 22.77 1.70
C SER A 75 33.06 24.04 1.14
N ILE A 76 33.45 24.07 -0.12
CA ILE A 76 34.30 25.13 -0.67
C ILE A 76 33.85 25.52 -2.08
N ILE A 77 33.79 26.82 -2.33
CA ILE A 77 33.69 27.42 -3.66
C ILE A 77 35.04 28.03 -3.99
N HIS A 78 35.57 27.71 -5.17
CA HIS A 78 36.74 28.30 -5.74
C HIS A 78 36.33 29.47 -6.69
N ASP A 79 36.70 30.70 -6.30
CA ASP A 79 36.37 31.90 -7.05
C ASP A 79 37.67 32.54 -7.56
N GLY A 80 38.20 32.00 -8.67
CA GLY A 80 39.42 32.47 -9.30
C GLY A 80 40.67 32.21 -8.46
N GLU A 81 41.00 33.14 -7.56
CA GLU A 81 42.22 33.08 -6.75
C GLU A 81 41.99 32.63 -5.30
N GLN A 82 40.73 32.57 -4.84
CA GLN A 82 40.41 32.31 -3.44
C GLN A 82 39.37 31.19 -3.26
N ASP A 83 39.53 30.48 -2.17
CA ASP A 83 38.61 29.46 -1.73
C ASP A 83 37.70 29.98 -0.60
N TRP A 84 36.40 29.85 -0.75
CA TRP A 84 35.43 30.33 0.21
C TRP A 84 34.68 29.16 0.83
N ASN A 85 34.64 29.14 2.15
CA ASN A 85 33.84 28.14 2.87
C ASN A 85 32.34 28.37 2.64
N VAL A 86 31.63 27.32 2.29
CA VAL A 86 30.18 27.31 2.16
C VAL A 86 29.57 27.29 3.57
N LEU A 87 28.69 28.24 3.86
CA LEU A 87 27.92 28.33 5.10
C LEU A 87 26.59 27.61 4.95
N GLU A 88 25.82 27.99 3.93
CA GLU A 88 24.51 27.41 3.62
C GLU A 88 24.39 27.19 2.12
N SER A 89 23.64 26.17 1.73
CA SER A 89 23.26 25.94 0.34
C SER A 89 21.91 25.27 0.20
N GLY A 90 21.17 25.67 -0.83
CA GLY A 90 19.86 25.14 -1.16
C GLY A 90 19.56 25.30 -2.65
N MET A 91 18.58 24.54 -3.08
CA MET A 91 18.19 24.47 -4.49
C MET A 91 16.67 24.55 -4.62
N TYR A 92 16.23 25.33 -5.60
CA TYR A 92 14.83 25.41 -6.01
C TYR A 92 14.71 24.86 -7.43
N LEU A 93 13.83 23.92 -7.61
CA LEU A 93 13.52 23.33 -8.91
C LEU A 93 12.03 23.53 -9.23
N GLU A 94 11.77 24.35 -10.26
CA GLU A 94 10.42 24.51 -10.78
C GLU A 94 10.15 23.44 -11.83
N ILE A 95 9.09 22.65 -11.62
CA ILE A 95 8.65 21.60 -12.52
C ILE A 95 7.17 21.74 -12.86
N SER A 96 6.78 21.22 -14.03
CA SER A 96 5.37 21.13 -14.41
C SER A 96 5.02 19.77 -15.00
N ASN A 97 3.74 19.40 -14.85
CA ASN A 97 3.18 18.20 -15.48
C ASN A 97 2.42 18.49 -16.79
N GLY A 98 2.34 19.76 -17.16
CA GLY A 98 1.61 20.28 -18.30
C GLY A 98 0.31 21.01 -17.92
N ASN A 99 -0.24 20.76 -16.74
CA ASN A 99 -1.44 21.41 -16.21
C ASN A 99 -1.11 22.27 -14.98
N GLU A 100 -0.23 21.77 -14.13
CA GLU A 100 0.14 22.37 -12.85
C GLU A 100 1.65 22.59 -12.81
N THR A 101 2.05 23.60 -12.06
CA THR A 101 3.46 23.93 -11.78
C THR A 101 3.68 23.89 -10.27
N VAL A 102 4.80 23.32 -9.85
CA VAL A 102 5.24 23.32 -8.47
C VAL A 102 6.71 23.68 -8.40
N THR A 103 7.11 24.33 -7.31
CA THR A 103 8.50 24.61 -7.01
C THR A 103 8.94 23.79 -5.81
N ILE A 104 9.99 23.01 -5.98
CA ILE A 104 10.58 22.12 -5.00
C ILE A 104 11.81 22.81 -4.40
N TYR A 105 11.86 22.91 -3.07
CA TYR A 105 13.05 23.36 -2.35
C TYR A 105 13.68 22.22 -1.58
N ARG A 106 15.02 22.10 -1.69
CA ARG A 106 15.79 21.14 -0.90
C ARG A 106 17.13 21.75 -0.48
N ALA A 107 17.41 21.73 0.83
CA ALA A 107 18.68 22.19 1.36
C ALA A 107 19.77 21.12 1.16
N ALA A 108 20.95 21.54 0.71
CA ALA A 108 22.12 20.67 0.65
C ALA A 108 23.02 20.84 1.89
N LYS A 109 23.10 22.07 2.42
CA LYS A 109 23.75 22.40 3.67
C LYS A 109 22.96 23.46 4.42
N LEU A 110 22.32 23.04 5.51
CA LEU A 110 21.61 23.93 6.42
C LEU A 110 21.51 23.24 7.79
N GLU A 111 22.06 23.82 8.85
CA GLU A 111 22.12 23.17 10.17
C GLU A 111 20.77 22.84 10.76
N SER A 112 19.76 23.69 10.51
CA SER A 112 18.41 23.53 11.04
C SER A 112 17.54 22.56 10.27
N ARG A 113 18.01 21.97 9.15
CA ARG A 113 17.19 21.22 8.21
C ARG A 113 17.90 19.99 7.67
N ASP A 114 17.29 18.83 7.83
CA ASP A 114 17.80 17.57 7.26
C ASP A 114 17.70 17.59 5.73
N SER A 115 18.71 17.06 5.05
CA SER A 115 18.77 16.94 3.59
C SER A 115 17.69 16.04 2.98
N ARG A 116 17.01 15.23 3.81
CA ARG A 116 15.86 14.41 3.42
C ARG A 116 14.52 15.16 3.44
N LEU A 117 14.51 16.38 3.98
CA LEU A 117 13.33 17.22 4.03
C LEU A 117 13.21 18.02 2.73
N VAL A 118 12.07 17.92 2.07
CA VAL A 118 11.72 18.60 0.82
C VAL A 118 10.52 19.48 1.09
N THR A 119 10.59 20.76 0.68
CA THR A 119 9.42 21.65 0.68
C THR A 119 8.89 21.79 -0.74
N VAL A 120 7.61 21.57 -0.92
CA VAL A 120 6.89 21.78 -2.17
C VAL A 120 6.03 23.03 -2.05
N TYR A 121 6.22 23.97 -2.95
CA TYR A 121 5.39 25.17 -3.13
C TYR A 121 4.48 24.94 -4.33
N TYR A 122 3.17 25.08 -4.14
CA TYR A 122 2.21 24.94 -5.23
C TYR A 122 2.13 26.22 -6.04
N GLY A 123 2.90 26.30 -7.12
CA GLY A 123 3.05 27.44 -8.01
C GLY A 123 4.45 27.55 -8.59
N ASP A 124 4.65 28.60 -9.39
CA ASP A 124 5.95 28.96 -9.95
C ASP A 124 6.87 29.59 -8.88
N PHE A 125 8.15 29.67 -9.21
CA PHE A 125 9.15 30.22 -8.28
C PHE A 125 8.85 31.68 -7.89
N ASP A 126 8.39 32.50 -8.85
CA ASP A 126 8.16 33.92 -8.63
C ASP A 126 6.95 34.20 -7.71
N SER A 127 6.08 33.19 -7.53
CA SER A 127 4.93 33.26 -6.59
C SER A 127 5.27 32.87 -5.15
N ILE A 128 6.47 32.39 -4.88
CA ILE A 128 6.92 32.01 -3.53
C ILE A 128 6.86 33.26 -2.62
N GLY A 129 6.21 33.10 -1.44
CA GLY A 129 6.01 34.19 -0.49
C GLY A 129 4.71 34.98 -0.68
N SER A 130 3.95 34.73 -1.75
CA SER A 130 2.58 35.24 -1.87
C SER A 130 1.61 34.43 -0.96
N GLN A 131 0.50 35.06 -0.54
CA GLN A 131 -0.50 34.38 0.30
C GLN A 131 -1.17 33.17 -0.40
N SER A 132 -1.06 33.08 -1.72
CA SER A 132 -1.64 31.98 -2.52
C SER A 132 -0.80 30.73 -2.52
N THR A 133 0.47 30.78 -2.16
CA THR A 133 1.40 29.64 -2.24
C THR A 133 1.64 29.07 -0.84
N GLN A 134 0.89 28.03 -0.47
CA GLN A 134 1.13 27.32 0.77
C GLN A 134 2.21 26.27 0.59
N PRO A 135 3.32 26.32 1.37
CA PRO A 135 4.35 25.32 1.33
C PRO A 135 3.90 24.05 2.07
N GLU A 136 4.34 22.90 1.57
CA GLU A 136 4.14 21.63 2.19
C GLU A 136 5.46 20.87 2.34
N ASP A 137 5.75 20.41 3.56
CA ASP A 137 6.95 19.63 3.83
C ASP A 137 6.68 18.13 3.64
N MET A 138 7.59 17.49 2.92
CA MET A 138 7.58 16.07 2.60
C MET A 138 8.95 15.46 2.90
N TYR A 139 9.02 14.14 3.01
CA TYR A 139 10.28 13.46 3.29
C TYR A 139 10.71 12.51 2.18
N LEU A 140 12.03 12.36 2.03
CA LEU A 140 12.72 11.47 1.10
C LEU A 140 13.53 10.41 1.83
N HIS A 141 13.90 9.34 1.12
CA HIS A 141 14.87 8.31 1.53
C HIS A 141 14.60 7.70 2.91
N ASP A 142 13.34 7.69 3.32
CA ASP A 142 12.88 7.03 4.54
C ASP A 142 11.69 6.11 4.24
N GLY A 143 11.42 5.17 5.15
CA GLY A 143 10.31 4.23 4.98
C GLY A 143 8.98 4.96 4.79
N GLY A 144 8.30 4.69 3.67
CA GLY A 144 7.05 5.33 3.29
C GLY A 144 7.17 6.48 2.30
N ALA A 145 8.38 6.93 1.92
CA ALA A 145 8.58 8.05 0.97
C ALA A 145 7.90 7.84 -0.39
N ALA A 146 7.73 6.59 -0.82
CA ALA A 146 7.07 6.23 -2.08
C ALA A 146 5.61 5.79 -1.93
N SER A 147 5.04 5.78 -0.71
CA SER A 147 3.70 5.22 -0.46
C SER A 147 2.83 6.04 0.47
N ASN A 148 3.43 6.82 1.37
CA ASN A 148 2.69 7.62 2.34
C ASN A 148 2.33 8.99 1.76
N GLU A 149 1.31 9.62 2.31
CA GLU A 149 0.82 10.93 1.88
C GLU A 149 1.90 12.03 1.98
N LYS A 150 2.72 12.00 3.03
CA LYS A 150 3.85 12.95 3.22
C LYS A 150 5.16 12.48 2.59
N GLY A 151 5.16 11.40 1.83
CA GLY A 151 6.30 10.91 1.08
C GLY A 151 6.47 11.65 -0.24
N PHE A 152 7.64 12.23 -0.49
CA PHE A 152 7.88 13.05 -1.69
C PHE A 152 7.71 12.27 -3.00
N HIS A 153 8.19 11.01 -3.08
CA HIS A 153 8.00 10.21 -4.29
C HIS A 153 6.56 9.76 -4.50
N SER A 154 5.76 9.62 -3.43
CA SER A 154 4.31 9.40 -3.54
C SER A 154 3.60 10.63 -4.10
N PHE A 155 4.00 11.83 -3.64
CA PHE A 155 3.53 13.08 -4.21
C PHE A 155 3.91 13.20 -5.69
N LEU A 156 5.19 12.94 -6.05
CA LEU A 156 5.68 13.07 -7.42
C LEU A 156 4.99 12.09 -8.38
N GLU A 157 4.69 10.87 -7.95
CA GLU A 157 3.87 9.89 -8.70
C GLU A 157 2.48 10.47 -9.02
N SER A 158 1.82 11.05 -8.02
CA SER A 158 0.49 11.65 -8.14
C SER A 158 0.52 12.90 -9.03
N PHE A 159 1.49 13.78 -8.81
CA PHE A 159 1.68 15.00 -9.60
C PHE A 159 1.92 14.72 -11.08
N LEU A 160 2.67 13.68 -11.40
CA LEU A 160 2.94 13.27 -12.79
C LEU A 160 1.81 12.46 -13.42
N HIS A 161 0.76 12.12 -12.65
CA HIS A 161 -0.33 11.25 -13.06
C HIS A 161 0.17 9.89 -13.59
N ILE A 162 1.22 9.35 -12.96
CA ILE A 162 1.83 8.08 -13.32
C ILE A 162 1.28 7.01 -12.38
N GLN A 163 0.90 5.85 -12.91
CA GLN A 163 0.56 4.67 -12.13
C GLN A 163 1.74 3.70 -12.16
N LEU A 164 2.47 3.61 -11.06
CA LEU A 164 3.59 2.70 -10.95
C LEU A 164 3.11 1.25 -10.80
N PRO A 165 3.59 0.31 -11.66
CA PRO A 165 3.20 -1.09 -11.56
C PRO A 165 3.83 -1.74 -10.33
N LEU A 166 3.14 -2.77 -9.81
CA LEU A 166 3.70 -3.68 -8.82
C LEU A 166 4.61 -4.69 -9.53
N VAL A 167 5.81 -4.85 -9.01
CA VAL A 167 6.84 -5.75 -9.53
C VAL A 167 7.30 -6.73 -8.46
N GLN A 168 7.71 -7.92 -8.89
CA GLN A 168 8.24 -8.93 -7.99
C GLN A 168 9.64 -8.54 -7.48
N THR A 169 9.82 -8.72 -6.17
CA THR A 169 11.13 -8.64 -5.51
C THR A 169 11.50 -9.99 -4.91
N ASN A 170 12.61 -10.03 -4.19
CA ASN A 170 13.05 -11.24 -3.48
C ASN A 170 12.14 -11.62 -2.28
N GLY A 171 11.15 -10.81 -1.95
CA GLY A 171 10.20 -11.02 -0.85
C GLY A 171 8.77 -10.76 -1.30
N ASN A 172 8.29 -9.55 -1.06
CA ASN A 172 6.93 -9.12 -1.39
C ASN A 172 6.91 -8.31 -2.68
N ASP A 173 5.75 -8.25 -3.32
CA ASP A 173 5.53 -7.33 -4.44
C ASP A 173 5.64 -5.88 -3.94
N GLN A 174 6.37 -5.04 -4.69
CA GLN A 174 6.51 -3.61 -4.40
C GLN A 174 6.36 -2.78 -5.68
N LYS A 175 6.13 -1.48 -5.52
CA LYS A 175 6.04 -0.56 -6.66
C LYS A 175 7.38 -0.48 -7.40
N LEU A 176 7.32 -0.35 -8.73
CA LEU A 176 8.48 0.04 -9.53
C LEU A 176 8.80 1.52 -9.21
N TYR A 177 9.88 1.77 -8.48
CA TYR A 177 10.22 3.10 -7.99
C TYR A 177 10.57 4.07 -9.11
N LEU A 178 10.20 5.36 -8.92
CA LEU A 178 10.53 6.43 -9.87
C LEU A 178 12.02 6.52 -10.16
N GLN A 179 12.89 6.38 -9.14
CA GLN A 179 14.35 6.40 -9.30
C GLN A 179 14.83 5.35 -10.30
N VAL A 180 14.22 4.15 -10.28
CA VAL A 180 14.55 3.06 -11.21
C VAL A 180 14.12 3.42 -12.63
N ILE A 181 12.94 4.03 -12.80
CA ILE A 181 12.44 4.46 -14.12
C ILE A 181 13.31 5.58 -14.68
N PHE A 182 13.60 6.58 -13.87
CA PHE A 182 14.40 7.73 -14.30
C PHE A 182 15.87 7.38 -14.61
N SER A 183 16.40 6.28 -14.06
CA SER A 183 17.70 5.76 -14.45
C SER A 183 17.78 5.37 -15.94
N GLY A 184 16.65 5.05 -16.56
CA GLY A 184 16.55 4.79 -17.99
C GLY A 184 16.41 6.06 -18.86
N LEU A 185 16.15 7.22 -18.21
CA LEU A 185 16.00 8.53 -18.87
C LEU A 185 17.21 9.44 -18.65
N PHE A 186 18.11 9.09 -17.75
CA PHE A 186 19.31 9.82 -17.42
C PHE A 186 20.55 9.06 -17.91
N ILE A 187 21.38 9.71 -18.73
CA ILE A 187 22.61 9.13 -19.25
C ILE A 187 23.80 9.82 -18.59
N GLU A 188 24.49 9.10 -17.72
CA GLU A 188 25.70 9.58 -17.05
C GLU A 188 26.87 9.63 -18.03
N GLN A 189 27.73 10.63 -17.88
CA GLN A 189 28.79 10.96 -18.85
C GLN A 189 29.82 9.84 -19.02
N LYS A 190 30.20 9.13 -17.94
CA LYS A 190 31.33 8.18 -17.99
C LYS A 190 30.87 6.77 -18.34
N HIS A 191 29.90 6.26 -17.61
CA HIS A 191 29.44 4.88 -17.72
C HIS A 191 28.19 4.75 -18.59
N GLY A 192 27.36 5.78 -18.66
CA GLY A 192 26.10 5.77 -19.39
C GLY A 192 26.26 5.61 -20.90
N TRP A 193 27.40 5.94 -21.46
CA TRP A 193 27.66 5.72 -22.89
C TRP A 193 27.85 4.24 -23.25
N ALA A 194 28.34 3.44 -22.31
CA ALA A 194 28.51 2.00 -22.50
C ALA A 194 27.28 1.20 -22.04
N ASP A 195 26.60 1.65 -20.97
CA ASP A 195 25.39 1.04 -20.42
C ASP A 195 24.44 2.14 -19.93
N ILE A 196 23.33 2.35 -20.63
CA ILE A 196 22.31 3.36 -20.31
C ILE A 196 21.80 3.21 -18.87
N PHE A 197 21.80 1.99 -18.34
CA PHE A 197 21.35 1.70 -16.97
C PHE A 197 22.49 1.59 -15.96
N SER A 198 23.67 2.13 -16.25
CA SER A 198 24.83 2.04 -15.35
C SER A 198 24.58 2.62 -13.96
N GLY A 199 23.79 3.69 -13.87
CA GLY A 199 23.40 4.35 -12.63
C GLY A 199 22.11 3.80 -11.99
N MET A 200 21.59 2.66 -12.40
CA MET A 200 20.34 2.12 -11.85
C MET A 200 20.49 1.72 -10.38
N PRO A 201 19.72 2.32 -9.46
CA PRO A 201 19.78 1.98 -8.04
C PRO A 201 19.21 0.56 -7.79
N TYR A 202 19.81 -0.15 -6.84
CA TYR A 202 19.39 -1.50 -6.48
C TYR A 202 18.32 -1.48 -5.38
N PHE A 203 17.11 -1.91 -5.72
CA PHE A 203 15.98 -2.06 -4.80
C PHE A 203 15.47 -3.50 -4.69
N GLY A 204 16.26 -4.49 -5.07
CA GLY A 204 15.86 -5.89 -5.03
C GLY A 204 14.80 -6.28 -6.06
N ILE A 205 14.55 -5.44 -7.07
CA ILE A 205 13.59 -5.68 -8.13
C ILE A 205 14.18 -6.70 -9.12
N ARG A 206 13.40 -7.75 -9.39
CA ARG A 206 13.79 -8.78 -10.36
C ARG A 206 13.71 -8.21 -11.78
N ASP A 207 14.78 -8.40 -12.55
CA ASP A 207 14.89 -7.92 -13.94
C ASP A 207 14.61 -6.43 -14.11
N ALA A 208 15.11 -5.57 -13.20
CA ALA A 208 14.80 -4.14 -13.13
C ALA A 208 14.96 -3.41 -14.46
N LYS A 209 16.06 -3.64 -15.20
CA LYS A 209 16.31 -3.04 -16.52
C LYS A 209 15.18 -3.35 -17.51
N LYS A 210 14.76 -4.60 -17.57
CA LYS A 210 13.63 -5.05 -18.41
C LYS A 210 12.34 -4.36 -18.01
N ARG A 211 12.06 -4.27 -16.70
CA ARG A 211 10.84 -3.61 -16.17
C ARG A 211 10.78 -2.13 -16.52
N VAL A 212 11.89 -1.44 -16.49
CA VAL A 212 11.95 -0.02 -16.90
C VAL A 212 11.62 0.12 -18.39
N VAL A 213 12.22 -0.68 -19.24
CA VAL A 213 11.95 -0.65 -20.70
C VAL A 213 10.48 -0.97 -20.98
N GLU A 214 9.93 -2.01 -20.36
CA GLU A 214 8.50 -2.36 -20.49
C GLU A 214 7.59 -1.20 -20.08
N PHE A 215 7.92 -0.52 -18.99
CA PHE A 215 7.17 0.64 -18.51
C PHE A 215 7.26 1.84 -19.45
N LEU A 216 8.48 2.22 -19.87
CA LEU A 216 8.71 3.37 -20.75
C LEU A 216 8.08 3.19 -22.13
N LEU A 217 8.04 1.96 -22.64
CA LEU A 217 7.39 1.63 -23.90
C LEU A 217 5.86 1.42 -23.77
N GLY A 218 5.31 1.52 -22.57
CA GLY A 218 3.88 1.33 -22.32
C GLY A 218 3.38 -0.09 -22.64
N LEU A 219 4.22 -1.12 -22.45
CA LEU A 219 3.84 -2.49 -22.77
C LEU A 219 2.85 -3.05 -21.75
N ASP A 220 1.88 -3.84 -22.23
CA ASP A 220 0.85 -4.46 -21.37
C ASP A 220 1.35 -5.66 -20.54
N THR A 221 2.67 -5.88 -20.47
CA THR A 221 3.30 -6.99 -19.74
C THR A 221 2.91 -7.02 -18.27
N PHE A 222 2.86 -5.87 -17.59
CA PHE A 222 2.48 -5.75 -16.19
C PHE A 222 1.02 -6.15 -15.95
N LYS A 223 0.10 -5.74 -16.83
CA LYS A 223 -1.32 -6.11 -16.75
C LYS A 223 -1.49 -7.61 -16.95
N ASN A 224 -0.81 -8.15 -17.97
CA ASN A 224 -0.87 -9.57 -18.31
C ASN A 224 -0.27 -10.44 -17.20
N GLU A 225 0.87 -10.06 -16.60
CA GLU A 225 1.47 -10.78 -15.48
C GLU A 225 0.58 -10.74 -14.23
N ARG A 226 0.01 -9.58 -13.93
CA ARG A 226 -0.91 -9.42 -12.79
C ARG A 226 -2.14 -10.32 -12.98
N GLU A 227 -2.74 -10.33 -14.17
CA GLU A 227 -3.88 -11.17 -14.46
C GLU A 227 -3.52 -12.65 -14.42
N LYS A 228 -2.37 -13.02 -14.97
CA LYS A 228 -1.84 -14.40 -14.88
C LYS A 228 -1.64 -14.83 -13.42
N ASN A 229 -1.08 -13.97 -12.58
CA ASN A 229 -0.88 -14.26 -11.16
C ASN A 229 -2.23 -14.37 -10.43
N ARG A 230 -3.19 -13.48 -10.73
CA ARG A 230 -4.54 -13.54 -10.20
C ARG A 230 -5.22 -14.86 -10.56
N LEU A 231 -5.18 -15.24 -11.84
CA LEU A 231 -5.75 -16.50 -12.32
C LEU A 231 -5.09 -17.71 -11.68
N LYS A 232 -3.77 -17.69 -11.51
CA LYS A 232 -3.03 -18.75 -10.81
C LYS A 232 -3.44 -18.87 -9.35
N THR A 233 -3.58 -17.74 -8.64
CA THR A 233 -4.01 -17.74 -7.24
C THR A 233 -5.43 -18.26 -7.10
N THR A 234 -6.36 -17.80 -7.96
CA THR A 234 -7.75 -18.27 -7.99
C THR A 234 -7.81 -19.76 -8.34
N GLY A 235 -7.03 -20.20 -9.33
CA GLY A 235 -6.94 -21.61 -9.69
C GLY A 235 -6.46 -22.48 -8.53
N ASN A 236 -5.44 -22.04 -7.80
CA ASN A 236 -4.94 -22.74 -6.61
C ASN A 236 -5.96 -22.77 -5.46
N ALA A 237 -6.78 -21.72 -5.32
CA ALA A 237 -7.87 -21.69 -4.34
C ALA A 237 -8.95 -22.72 -4.70
N ILE A 238 -9.40 -22.73 -5.96
CA ILE A 238 -10.38 -23.71 -6.48
C ILE A 238 -9.88 -25.15 -6.29
N ILE A 239 -8.60 -25.42 -6.58
CA ILE A 239 -8.01 -26.75 -6.38
C ILE A 239 -8.07 -27.16 -4.90
N ARG A 240 -7.80 -26.25 -3.98
CA ARG A 240 -7.86 -26.52 -2.53
C ARG A 240 -9.30 -26.78 -2.05
N GLU A 241 -10.23 -25.95 -2.48
CA GLU A 241 -11.65 -26.11 -2.17
C GLU A 241 -12.20 -27.42 -2.72
N TRP A 242 -11.92 -27.72 -3.97
CA TRP A 242 -12.29 -28.99 -4.60
C TRP A 242 -11.79 -30.18 -3.82
N LYS A 243 -10.50 -30.17 -3.43
CA LYS A 243 -9.89 -31.23 -2.65
C LYS A 243 -10.52 -31.38 -1.27
N GLY A 244 -10.91 -30.25 -0.65
CA GLY A 244 -11.68 -30.24 0.61
C GLY A 244 -13.01 -30.98 0.45
N VAL A 245 -13.82 -30.54 -0.52
CA VAL A 245 -15.12 -31.14 -0.82
C VAL A 245 -15.00 -32.62 -1.20
N PHE A 246 -14.01 -32.95 -2.04
CA PHE A 246 -13.74 -34.36 -2.42
C PHE A 246 -13.45 -35.24 -1.20
N ASN A 247 -12.62 -34.76 -0.28
CA ASN A 247 -12.28 -35.49 0.94
C ASN A 247 -13.48 -35.62 1.88
N ASP A 248 -14.31 -34.58 1.98
CA ASP A 248 -15.51 -34.58 2.83
C ASP A 248 -16.57 -35.56 2.29
N ILE A 249 -16.78 -35.57 0.97
CA ILE A 249 -17.67 -36.56 0.32
C ILE A 249 -17.17 -37.98 0.61
N ASN A 250 -15.88 -38.25 0.36
CA ASN A 250 -15.30 -39.57 0.60
C ASN A 250 -15.45 -40.00 2.09
N ARG A 251 -15.19 -39.04 3.01
CA ARG A 251 -15.34 -39.32 4.45
C ARG A 251 -16.78 -39.68 4.83
N ASN A 252 -17.75 -38.93 4.31
CA ASN A 252 -19.16 -39.19 4.58
C ASN A 252 -19.61 -40.54 3.99
N VAL A 253 -19.22 -40.82 2.73
CA VAL A 253 -19.54 -42.07 2.08
C VAL A 253 -18.91 -43.27 2.82
N THR A 254 -17.66 -43.14 3.27
CA THR A 254 -17.00 -44.19 4.06
C THR A 254 -17.63 -44.39 5.42
N ARG A 255 -18.07 -43.31 6.06
CA ARG A 255 -18.80 -43.38 7.36
C ARG A 255 -20.09 -44.19 7.28
N GLU A 256 -20.80 -44.05 6.18
CA GLU A 256 -22.02 -44.81 5.91
C GLU A 256 -21.75 -46.18 5.27
N SER A 257 -20.54 -46.70 5.38
CA SER A 257 -20.13 -48.01 4.85
C SER A 257 -20.40 -48.16 3.34
N CYS A 258 -20.26 -47.08 2.61
CA CYS A 258 -20.40 -47.03 1.13
C CYS A 258 -19.07 -46.67 0.47
N SER A 259 -19.00 -46.83 -0.84
CA SER A 259 -17.89 -46.40 -1.68
C SER A 259 -18.42 -45.57 -2.84
N ILE A 260 -17.64 -44.53 -3.25
CA ILE A 260 -17.97 -43.68 -4.38
C ILE A 260 -16.97 -43.92 -5.53
N SER A 261 -17.49 -44.02 -6.74
CA SER A 261 -16.70 -44.11 -7.96
C SER A 261 -17.10 -43.06 -8.97
N GLY A 262 -16.19 -42.71 -9.88
CA GLY A 262 -16.43 -41.70 -10.92
C GLY A 262 -16.27 -40.25 -10.47
N LEU A 263 -16.01 -39.96 -9.18
CA LEU A 263 -15.78 -38.60 -8.69
C LEU A 263 -14.35 -38.16 -9.02
N PRO A 264 -14.14 -37.07 -9.78
CA PRO A 264 -12.81 -36.63 -10.19
C PRO A 264 -12.05 -36.02 -9.00
N MET A 265 -10.80 -36.43 -8.81
CA MET A 265 -9.92 -35.94 -7.75
C MET A 265 -9.44 -34.50 -7.98
N GLN A 266 -9.47 -34.03 -9.23
CA GLN A 266 -9.07 -32.67 -9.61
C GLN A 266 -10.26 -31.90 -10.15
N PRO A 267 -10.26 -30.57 -10.01
CA PRO A 267 -11.30 -29.72 -10.58
C PRO A 267 -11.48 -29.98 -12.07
N LYS A 268 -12.69 -30.30 -12.49
CA LYS A 268 -13.10 -30.53 -13.87
C LYS A 268 -14.44 -29.88 -14.09
N ILE A 269 -14.64 -29.26 -15.28
CA ILE A 269 -15.97 -28.85 -15.73
C ILE A 269 -16.76 -30.13 -15.99
N MET A 270 -17.79 -30.37 -15.19
CA MET A 270 -18.61 -31.58 -15.26
C MET A 270 -19.81 -31.38 -16.18
N ASN A 271 -20.01 -32.31 -17.11
CA ASN A 271 -21.17 -32.37 -17.97
C ASN A 271 -22.21 -33.33 -17.37
N SER A 272 -23.47 -33.32 -17.86
CA SER A 272 -24.54 -34.22 -17.40
C SER A 272 -24.14 -35.70 -17.43
N ASN A 273 -23.29 -36.09 -18.38
CA ASN A 273 -22.80 -37.48 -18.46
C ASN A 273 -21.75 -37.82 -17.39
N ASP A 274 -20.92 -36.83 -17.00
CA ASP A 274 -19.95 -36.99 -15.91
C ASP A 274 -20.68 -37.20 -14.57
N PHE A 275 -21.79 -36.50 -14.32
CA PHE A 275 -22.63 -36.70 -13.13
C PHE A 275 -23.27 -38.10 -13.11
N LYS A 276 -23.74 -38.61 -14.26
CA LYS A 276 -24.28 -39.97 -14.36
C LYS A 276 -23.23 -41.06 -14.15
N ALA A 277 -21.96 -40.75 -14.38
CA ALA A 277 -20.87 -41.69 -14.15
C ALA A 277 -20.46 -41.80 -12.67
N ILE A 278 -20.94 -40.89 -11.81
CA ILE A 278 -20.71 -40.97 -10.36
C ILE A 278 -21.71 -41.97 -9.79
N SER A 279 -21.19 -43.01 -9.18
CA SER A 279 -22.03 -44.04 -8.53
C SER A 279 -21.56 -44.29 -7.11
N VAL A 280 -22.53 -44.46 -6.22
CA VAL A 280 -22.30 -44.85 -4.84
C VAL A 280 -22.78 -46.31 -4.66
N THR A 281 -21.89 -47.13 -4.14
CA THR A 281 -22.16 -48.54 -3.93
C THR A 281 -22.01 -48.92 -2.45
N THR A 282 -22.87 -49.78 -1.96
CA THR A 282 -22.79 -50.34 -0.60
C THR A 282 -21.68 -51.40 -0.55
N ILE A 283 -21.36 -51.89 0.67
CA ILE A 283 -20.39 -52.97 0.90
C ILE A 283 -20.72 -54.24 0.05
N ASP A 284 -22.00 -54.55 -0.12
CA ASP A 284 -22.50 -55.63 -0.90
C ASP A 284 -22.46 -55.40 -2.45
N LYS A 285 -21.81 -54.33 -2.87
CA LYS A 285 -21.70 -53.91 -4.28
C LYS A 285 -23.05 -53.62 -4.95
N LYS A 286 -24.12 -53.40 -4.20
CA LYS A 286 -25.39 -52.91 -4.74
C LYS A 286 -25.35 -51.40 -4.93
N SER A 287 -25.94 -50.90 -5.99
CA SER A 287 -26.12 -49.45 -6.17
C SER A 287 -26.99 -48.91 -5.04
N LEU A 288 -26.62 -47.72 -4.49
CA LEU A 288 -27.39 -47.07 -3.43
C LEU A 288 -28.85 -46.80 -3.87
N GLU A 289 -29.05 -46.46 -5.16
CA GLU A 289 -30.38 -46.26 -5.73
C GLU A 289 -31.25 -47.53 -5.66
N ASN A 290 -30.67 -48.70 -5.95
CA ASN A 290 -31.39 -49.97 -5.85
C ASN A 290 -31.76 -50.30 -4.41
N VAL A 291 -30.85 -50.06 -3.45
CA VAL A 291 -31.10 -50.27 -2.02
C VAL A 291 -32.20 -49.34 -1.53
N ILE A 292 -32.22 -48.08 -1.95
CA ILE A 292 -33.28 -47.12 -1.61
C ILE A 292 -34.62 -47.61 -2.17
N SER A 293 -34.64 -48.08 -3.42
CA SER A 293 -35.86 -48.61 -4.04
C SER A 293 -36.35 -49.85 -3.32
N GLU A 294 -35.48 -50.83 -2.99
CA GLU A 294 -35.82 -51.99 -2.21
C GLU A 294 -36.43 -51.64 -0.84
N LEU A 295 -35.83 -50.67 -0.15
CA LEU A 295 -36.32 -50.19 1.15
C LEU A 295 -37.64 -49.39 1.04
N GLN A 296 -37.85 -48.64 -0.04
CA GLN A 296 -39.13 -47.99 -0.30
C GLN A 296 -40.26 -48.97 -0.57
N ASP A 297 -40.00 -50.00 -1.38
CA ASP A 297 -40.96 -51.06 -1.64
C ASP A 297 -41.31 -51.84 -0.38
N GLU A 298 -40.31 -52.12 0.47
CA GLU A 298 -40.52 -52.77 1.79
C GLU A 298 -41.33 -51.86 2.73
N HIS A 299 -40.98 -50.58 2.80
CA HIS A 299 -41.73 -49.59 3.60
C HIS A 299 -43.17 -49.47 3.16
N ASP A 300 -43.45 -49.46 1.87
CA ASP A 300 -44.81 -49.34 1.33
C ASP A 300 -45.60 -50.64 1.58
N SER A 301 -44.93 -51.78 1.50
CA SER A 301 -45.53 -53.06 1.89
C SER A 301 -45.92 -53.12 3.38
N ILE A 302 -45.05 -52.58 4.25
CA ILE A 302 -45.32 -52.47 5.70
C ILE A 302 -46.48 -51.50 5.96
N LYS A 303 -46.56 -50.38 5.24
CA LYS A 303 -47.68 -49.42 5.35
C LYS A 303 -49.02 -50.02 4.95
N CYS A 304 -49.03 -50.95 3.99
CA CYS A 304 -50.23 -51.67 3.59
C CYS A 304 -50.70 -52.71 4.56
N LEU A 305 -49.82 -53.18 5.48
CA LEU A 305 -50.19 -54.06 6.58
C LEU A 305 -51.02 -53.26 7.61
N LYS A 306 -52.34 -53.38 7.57
CA LYS A 306 -53.19 -52.76 8.57
C LYS A 306 -52.75 -53.19 9.99
N PRO A 307 -52.43 -52.19 10.85
CA PRO A 307 -52.07 -52.56 12.26
C PRO A 307 -53.24 -53.25 12.96
N ARG A 308 -53.00 -54.45 13.44
CA ARG A 308 -53.98 -55.26 14.19
C ARG A 308 -54.16 -54.81 15.62
N ASN A 309 -53.48 -53.81 16.13
CA ASN A 309 -53.56 -53.38 17.52
C ASN A 309 -53.88 -51.86 17.59
N ILE A 310 -55.08 -51.58 18.05
CA ILE A 310 -55.61 -50.25 18.38
C ILE A 310 -54.94 -49.67 19.64
N ASP A 311 -54.33 -50.51 20.47
CA ASP A 311 -53.75 -50.12 21.78
C ASP A 311 -52.47 -49.30 21.68
N ASN A 312 -51.84 -49.23 20.52
CA ASN A 312 -50.64 -48.43 20.36
C ASN A 312 -50.88 -46.98 19.81
N PHE A 313 -52.08 -46.62 19.46
CA PHE A 313 -52.42 -45.36 18.83
C PHE A 313 -52.22 -44.17 19.81
N GLU A 314 -52.57 -44.36 21.10
CA GLU A 314 -52.33 -43.29 22.09
C GLU A 314 -50.83 -43.07 22.42
N ASN A 315 -50.04 -44.13 22.44
CA ASN A 315 -48.60 -44.04 22.66
C ASN A 315 -47.89 -43.40 21.47
N LEU A 316 -48.26 -43.77 20.24
CA LEU A 316 -47.71 -43.15 19.02
C LEU A 316 -48.08 -41.67 18.88
N ASN A 317 -49.29 -41.26 19.27
CA ASN A 317 -49.69 -39.84 19.30
C ASN A 317 -48.90 -39.06 20.35
N LYS A 318 -48.61 -39.61 21.52
CA LYS A 318 -47.76 -39.00 22.53
C LYS A 318 -46.30 -38.84 22.04
N GLU A 319 -45.73 -39.86 21.38
CA GLU A 319 -44.40 -39.78 20.77
C GLU A 319 -44.37 -38.73 19.66
N LEU A 320 -45.40 -38.65 18.82
CA LEU A 320 -45.49 -37.66 17.74
C LEU A 320 -45.57 -36.23 18.30
N GLN A 321 -46.28 -36.04 19.41
CA GLN A 321 -46.36 -34.76 20.08
C GLN A 321 -45.01 -34.36 20.71
N THR A 322 -44.30 -35.27 21.37
CA THR A 322 -42.99 -35.02 21.96
C THR A 322 -41.94 -34.73 20.88
N ILE A 323 -41.97 -35.43 19.75
CA ILE A 323 -41.08 -35.15 18.60
C ILE A 323 -41.37 -33.77 18.01
N SER A 324 -42.67 -33.40 17.86
CA SER A 324 -43.05 -32.08 17.34
C SER A 324 -42.60 -30.94 18.26
N GLU A 325 -42.71 -31.11 19.58
CA GLU A 325 -42.21 -30.15 20.57
C GLU A 325 -40.67 -30.02 20.52
N THR A 326 -39.97 -31.15 20.32
CA THR A 326 -38.50 -31.13 20.18
C THR A 326 -38.06 -30.45 18.88
N ILE A 327 -38.73 -30.65 17.75
CA ILE A 327 -38.48 -29.95 16.48
C ILE A 327 -38.63 -28.44 16.68
N LEU A 328 -39.75 -27.97 17.25
CA LEU A 328 -39.97 -26.57 17.55
C LEU A 328 -38.85 -25.96 18.41
N SER A 329 -38.39 -26.72 19.43
CA SER A 329 -37.27 -26.25 20.28
C SER A 329 -35.96 -26.14 19.53
N PHE A 330 -35.68 -26.99 18.55
CA PHE A 330 -34.49 -26.91 17.71
C PHE A 330 -34.58 -25.79 16.68
N GLU A 331 -35.74 -25.57 16.06
CA GLU A 331 -35.98 -24.43 15.15
C GLU A 331 -35.77 -23.08 15.87
N GLN A 332 -36.25 -22.98 17.12
CA GLN A 332 -36.02 -21.79 17.95
C GLN A 332 -34.52 -21.57 18.22
N LYS A 333 -33.79 -22.62 18.61
CA LYS A 333 -32.34 -22.56 18.85
C LYS A 333 -31.58 -22.21 17.58
N GLU A 334 -31.97 -22.74 16.43
CA GLU A 334 -31.39 -22.39 15.14
C GLU A 334 -31.55 -20.90 14.86
N SER A 335 -32.74 -20.34 15.04
CA SER A 335 -33.00 -18.91 14.87
C SER A 335 -32.14 -18.07 15.82
N GLU A 336 -32.03 -18.41 17.09
CA GLU A 336 -31.19 -17.72 18.07
C GLU A 336 -29.71 -17.77 17.68
N CYS A 337 -29.23 -18.92 17.20
CA CYS A 337 -27.84 -19.02 16.67
C CYS A 337 -27.59 -18.14 15.42
N LEU A 338 -28.54 -18.09 14.50
CA LEU A 338 -28.45 -17.26 13.32
C LEU A 338 -28.39 -15.77 13.69
N ASP A 339 -29.19 -15.34 14.65
CA ASP A 339 -29.17 -13.97 15.15
C ASP A 339 -27.84 -13.63 15.82
N GLN A 340 -27.27 -14.52 16.62
CA GLN A 340 -25.94 -14.35 17.23
C GLN A 340 -24.84 -14.25 16.18
N ILE A 341 -24.91 -15.05 15.12
CA ILE A 341 -23.97 -14.99 13.99
C ILE A 341 -24.06 -13.63 13.30
N ASN A 342 -25.25 -13.11 13.06
CA ASN A 342 -25.45 -11.82 12.40
C ASN A 342 -24.93 -10.65 13.26
N VAL A 343 -25.20 -10.69 14.57
CA VAL A 343 -24.65 -9.72 15.53
C VAL A 343 -23.12 -9.75 15.54
N SER A 344 -22.54 -10.95 15.60
CA SER A 344 -21.07 -11.13 15.59
C SER A 344 -20.45 -10.65 14.29
N ARG A 345 -21.04 -10.92 13.13
CA ARG A 345 -20.60 -10.41 11.84
C ARG A 345 -20.61 -8.89 11.77
N SER A 346 -21.69 -8.28 12.30
CA SER A 346 -21.80 -6.83 12.38
C SER A 346 -20.71 -6.21 13.27
N ALA A 347 -20.43 -6.81 14.42
CA ALA A 347 -19.38 -6.39 15.34
C ALA A 347 -17.99 -6.49 14.71
N VAL A 348 -17.70 -7.58 13.99
CA VAL A 348 -16.43 -7.74 13.26
C VAL A 348 -16.28 -6.65 12.20
N ALA A 349 -17.29 -6.41 11.37
CA ALA A 349 -17.24 -5.37 10.33
C ALA A 349 -17.06 -3.95 10.92
N GLN A 350 -17.60 -3.69 12.10
CA GLN A 350 -17.39 -2.42 12.80
C GLN A 350 -15.97 -2.30 13.35
N ALA A 351 -15.45 -3.38 13.93
CA ALA A 351 -14.08 -3.42 14.45
C ALA A 351 -13.04 -3.23 13.33
N GLU A 352 -13.23 -3.86 12.17
CA GLU A 352 -12.37 -3.69 10.99
C GLU A 352 -12.32 -2.23 10.53
N ARG A 353 -13.47 -1.56 10.40
CA ARG A 353 -13.53 -0.13 10.05
C ARG A 353 -12.81 0.75 11.07
N SER A 354 -12.99 0.47 12.35
CA SER A 354 -12.31 1.20 13.42
C SER A 354 -10.80 0.99 13.37
N LEU A 355 -10.35 -0.22 13.08
CA LEU A 355 -8.93 -0.55 12.93
C LEU A 355 -8.29 0.21 11.76
N GLU A 356 -8.95 0.30 10.61
CA GLU A 356 -8.47 1.08 9.46
C GLU A 356 -8.24 2.55 9.82
N VAL A 357 -9.17 3.16 10.55
CA VAL A 357 -9.04 4.56 11.02
C VAL A 357 -7.83 4.69 11.94
N VAL A 358 -7.66 3.81 12.92
CA VAL A 358 -6.54 3.84 13.85
C VAL A 358 -5.20 3.64 13.14
N ILE A 359 -5.12 2.74 12.17
CA ILE A 359 -3.90 2.51 11.37
C ILE A 359 -3.53 3.74 10.56
N ARG A 360 -4.51 4.38 9.90
CA ARG A 360 -4.28 5.62 9.14
C ARG A 360 -3.78 6.74 10.05
N ASP A 361 -4.42 6.95 11.19
CA ASP A 361 -4.03 7.96 12.16
C ASP A 361 -2.63 7.71 12.74
N LEU A 362 -2.29 6.45 13.03
CA LEU A 362 -0.96 6.08 13.49
C LEU A 362 0.11 6.39 12.43
N ARG A 363 -0.19 6.13 11.16
CA ARG A 363 0.70 6.47 10.04
C ARG A 363 0.93 7.97 9.96
N ASN A 364 -0.14 8.76 9.96
CA ASN A 364 -0.07 10.23 9.90
C ASN A 364 0.73 10.84 11.06
N ASN A 365 0.54 10.33 12.28
CA ASN A 365 1.32 10.78 13.43
C ASN A 365 2.82 10.41 13.31
N LYS A 366 3.14 9.23 12.78
CA LYS A 366 4.54 8.85 12.52
C LYS A 366 5.18 9.73 11.46
N ASP A 367 4.47 10.07 10.40
CA ASP A 367 4.97 10.95 9.35
C ASP A 367 5.16 12.38 9.88
N ALA A 368 4.25 12.88 10.71
CA ALA A 368 4.40 14.17 11.39
C ALA A 368 5.64 14.21 12.32
N ALA A 369 5.87 13.14 13.09
CA ALA A 369 7.05 13.02 13.93
C ALA A 369 8.36 13.01 13.10
N LYS A 370 8.38 12.33 11.95
CA LYS A 370 9.53 12.32 11.03
C LYS A 370 9.81 13.72 10.49
N LEU A 371 8.79 14.41 9.98
CA LEU A 371 8.96 15.77 9.45
C LEU A 371 9.50 16.72 10.53
N GLN A 372 8.98 16.62 11.74
CA GLN A 372 9.47 17.42 12.87
C GLN A 372 10.94 17.11 13.19
N SER A 373 11.34 15.83 13.21
CA SER A 373 12.73 15.42 13.45
C SER A 373 13.69 15.87 12.36
N MET A 374 13.20 16.13 11.14
CA MET A 374 13.97 16.64 10.00
C MET A 374 14.03 18.17 9.95
N GLY A 375 13.43 18.86 10.93
CA GLY A 375 13.46 20.33 11.03
C GLY A 375 12.29 21.02 10.33
N SER A 376 11.18 20.34 10.02
CA SER A 376 9.98 20.97 9.51
C SER A 376 9.36 21.89 10.56
N THR A 377 9.12 23.14 10.17
CA THR A 377 8.39 24.13 11.00
C THR A 377 6.94 24.31 10.55
N ILE A 378 6.60 23.84 9.36
CA ILE A 378 5.28 24.03 8.73
C ILE A 378 4.20 23.23 9.48
N GLY A 379 4.48 21.99 9.84
CA GLY A 379 3.55 21.13 10.58
C GLY A 379 3.15 21.63 11.96
N CYS A 380 4.04 22.40 12.63
CA CYS A 380 3.76 22.99 13.94
C CYS A 380 2.76 24.15 13.92
N GLN A 381 2.60 24.81 12.77
CA GLN A 381 1.63 25.92 12.63
C GLN A 381 0.22 25.39 12.29
N ILE A 382 0.11 24.32 11.56
CA ILE A 382 -1.18 23.72 11.15
C ILE A 382 -1.87 23.04 12.34
N SER A 383 -1.11 22.43 13.26
CA SER A 383 -1.68 21.74 14.42
C SER A 383 -2.28 22.66 15.49
N ARG A 384 -2.08 23.97 15.41
CA ARG A 384 -2.61 24.92 16.40
C ARG A 384 -4.08 25.27 16.21
N ASN A 385 -4.63 25.12 15.01
CA ASN A 385 -6.00 25.53 14.68
C ASN A 385 -6.89 24.45 14.08
N ILE A 386 -6.39 23.22 13.91
CA ILE A 386 -7.14 22.11 13.31
C ILE A 386 -7.06 20.90 14.23
N CYS A 387 -8.20 20.30 14.54
CA CYS A 387 -8.27 19.06 15.31
C CYS A 387 -7.53 17.93 14.57
N PRO A 388 -6.48 17.32 15.15
CA PRO A 388 -5.71 16.28 14.48
C PRO A 388 -6.50 14.97 14.27
N THR A 389 -7.68 14.86 14.87
CA THR A 389 -8.54 13.67 14.80
C THR A 389 -9.63 13.78 13.75
N CYS A 390 -10.19 14.98 13.52
CA CYS A 390 -11.32 15.18 12.62
C CYS A 390 -11.09 16.25 11.54
N ASN A 391 -9.92 16.87 11.49
CA ASN A 391 -9.54 17.94 10.55
C ASN A 391 -10.49 19.16 10.51
N GLN A 392 -11.29 19.35 11.57
CA GLN A 392 -12.14 20.53 11.68
C GLN A 392 -11.36 21.69 12.29
N PRO A 393 -11.57 22.94 11.83
CA PRO A 393 -11.02 24.10 12.49
C PRO A 393 -11.54 24.16 13.92
N ILE A 394 -10.65 24.29 14.89
CA ILE A 394 -11.00 24.52 16.30
C ILE A 394 -11.23 26.03 16.43
N GLU A 395 -12.47 26.46 16.33
CA GLU A 395 -12.83 27.80 16.70
C GLU A 395 -12.76 27.93 18.25
N ASP A 396 -11.85 28.76 18.70
CA ASP A 396 -11.38 28.91 20.09
C ASP A 396 -12.43 29.51 21.05
N SER A 397 -13.69 29.57 20.63
CA SER A 397 -14.76 30.25 21.40
C SER A 397 -15.39 29.39 22.50
N LEU A 398 -15.10 28.10 22.58
CA LEU A 398 -15.72 27.15 23.53
C LEU A 398 -14.78 26.47 24.51
N LEU A 399 -13.47 26.62 24.34
CA LEU A 399 -12.48 26.06 25.26
C LEU A 399 -11.76 27.17 25.98
N HIS A 400 -12.33 27.63 27.11
CA HIS A 400 -11.53 28.27 28.16
C HIS A 400 -10.51 27.21 28.62
N LEU A 401 -9.30 27.25 28.05
CA LEU A 401 -8.16 26.46 28.51
C LEU A 401 -7.86 26.86 29.97
N GLY A 402 -8.44 26.13 30.90
CA GLY A 402 -7.87 26.04 32.24
C GLY A 402 -6.40 25.57 32.05
N LYS A 403 -5.50 26.20 32.77
CA LYS A 403 -4.05 26.15 32.62
C LYS A 403 -3.38 24.75 32.66
N ASP A 404 -4.12 23.65 32.76
CA ASP A 404 -3.58 22.33 33.11
C ASP A 404 -4.08 21.15 32.27
N ILE A 405 -4.45 21.35 31.00
CA ILE A 405 -4.65 20.19 30.13
C ILE A 405 -3.29 19.90 29.43
N PRO A 406 -2.60 18.82 29.81
CA PRO A 406 -1.36 18.47 29.14
C PRO A 406 -1.66 18.15 27.67
N ILE A 407 -1.13 18.97 26.76
CA ILE A 407 -1.17 18.68 25.32
C ILE A 407 -0.37 17.39 25.12
N MET A 408 -1.04 16.33 24.73
CA MET A 408 -0.41 15.03 24.48
C MET A 408 0.64 15.19 23.37
N SER A 409 1.88 14.82 23.65
CA SER A 409 2.94 14.88 22.65
C SER A 409 2.64 13.90 21.48
N ILE A 410 3.21 14.17 20.29
CA ILE A 410 3.07 13.29 19.13
C ILE A 410 3.54 11.88 19.49
N GLU A 411 4.61 11.77 20.28
CA GLU A 411 5.18 10.50 20.73
C GLU A 411 4.25 9.73 21.67
N GLU A 412 3.60 10.39 22.60
CA GLU A 412 2.58 9.80 23.48
C GLU A 412 1.36 9.34 22.69
N ASN A 413 0.92 10.11 21.69
CA ASN A 413 -0.18 9.74 20.82
C ASN A 413 0.16 8.51 19.96
N ILE A 414 1.37 8.43 19.40
CA ILE A 414 1.88 7.25 18.68
C ILE A 414 1.88 6.03 19.62
N ARG A 415 2.39 6.18 20.84
CA ARG A 415 2.45 5.10 21.83
C ARG A 415 1.05 4.58 22.19
N ARG A 416 0.11 5.49 22.46
CA ARG A 416 -1.28 5.15 22.80
C ARG A 416 -2.01 4.46 21.65
N LYS A 417 -1.87 4.96 20.42
CA LYS A 417 -2.50 4.37 19.24
C LYS A 417 -1.89 3.01 18.88
N ARG A 418 -0.59 2.81 19.13
CA ARG A 418 0.06 1.50 18.99
C ARG A 418 -0.50 0.50 19.99
N ILE A 419 -0.75 0.90 21.22
CA ILE A 419 -1.40 0.04 22.24
C ILE A 419 -2.82 -0.31 21.81
N LEU A 420 -3.61 0.67 21.33
CA LEU A 420 -4.97 0.44 20.84
C LEU A 420 -5.01 -0.49 19.62
N SER A 421 -4.03 -0.42 18.72
CA SER A 421 -3.95 -1.34 17.58
C SER A 421 -3.58 -2.78 17.95
N ILE A 422 -2.95 -2.98 19.14
CA ILE A 422 -2.55 -4.30 19.65
C ILE A 422 -3.58 -4.85 20.63
N SER A 423 -4.28 -3.97 21.35
CA SER A 423 -5.17 -4.33 22.45
C SER A 423 -6.64 -4.53 22.05
N GLN A 424 -6.96 -4.51 20.76
CA GLN A 424 -8.27 -5.03 20.36
C GLN A 424 -8.27 -6.54 20.67
N PRO A 425 -9.11 -7.00 21.61
CA PRO A 425 -9.10 -8.39 22.00
C PRO A 425 -9.48 -9.24 20.78
N TRP A 426 -8.62 -10.16 20.42
CA TRP A 426 -9.06 -11.39 19.80
C TRP A 426 -10.16 -11.92 20.73
N ILE A 427 -11.41 -11.79 20.34
CA ILE A 427 -12.49 -12.52 20.98
C ILE A 427 -12.25 -13.97 20.56
N PRO A 428 -11.74 -14.83 21.43
CA PRO A 428 -11.67 -16.24 21.12
C PRO A 428 -13.13 -16.67 20.95
N LEU A 429 -13.47 -17.18 19.78
CA LEU A 429 -14.65 -17.99 19.58
C LEU A 429 -14.45 -19.22 20.48
N THR A 430 -14.85 -19.11 21.74
CA THR A 430 -15.10 -20.29 22.56
C THR A 430 -16.30 -20.95 21.93
N VAL A 431 -16.06 -21.88 21.02
CA VAL A 431 -16.97 -22.93 20.68
C VAL A 431 -17.05 -23.77 21.96
N SER A 432 -18.00 -23.44 22.85
CA SER A 432 -18.40 -24.36 23.89
C SER A 432 -19.05 -25.55 23.18
N SER A 433 -18.32 -26.65 23.19
CA SER A 433 -18.84 -27.96 22.87
C SER A 433 -20.10 -28.23 23.72
N ILE A 434 -21.25 -28.31 23.10
CA ILE A 434 -22.43 -29.04 23.54
C ILE A 434 -22.73 -30.13 22.52
#